data_f51855bc27b78914d34658720f27f697
#
_entry.id   f51855bc27b78914d34658720f27f697
#
_cell.length_a   1.000
_cell.length_b   1.000
_cell.length_c   1.000
_cell.angle_alpha   90.00
_cell.angle_beta   90.00
_cell.angle_gamma   90.00
#
_symmetry.space_group_name_H-M   'P 1'
#
loop_
_entity.id
_entity.type
_entity.pdbx_description
1 polymer ?
#
loop_
_entity_poly.entity_id
_entity_poly.type
_entity_poly.pdbx_seq_one_letter_code
_entity_poly.pdbx_strand_id
1 'polypeptide(L)'
;MNTLVEMINSMEVREDDETFKNAVDYMFDGLERRSPQHFAVRQYKKYKLASGKTAKSILISCGARLAPFDIPQLREIMSYDELELDKLGDEKSALFFLISDTDTTYNFLVALAFSQMFNLLCERADNT
;
A
#
# COMPACT_ATOMS: atom_id res chain seq x y z
N MET A 1 -4.42 -3.34 -0.09
CA MET A 1 -3.03 -3.72 0.22
C MET A 1 -2.54 -4.85 -0.69
N ASN A 2 -3.29 -5.94 -0.87
CA ASN A 2 -2.89 -7.10 -1.70
C ASN A 2 -2.42 -6.70 -3.11
N THR A 3 -3.18 -5.86 -3.82
CA THR A 3 -2.81 -5.37 -5.15
C THR A 3 -1.45 -4.67 -5.18
N LEU A 4 -1.11 -3.88 -4.14
CA LEU A 4 0.18 -3.20 -4.05
C LEU A 4 1.34 -4.20 -3.92
N VAL A 5 1.18 -5.21 -3.06
CA VAL A 5 2.18 -6.27 -2.87
C VAL A 5 2.38 -7.05 -4.17
N GLU A 6 1.29 -7.43 -4.85
CA GLU A 6 1.35 -8.11 -6.15
C GLU A 6 2.01 -7.26 -7.24
N MET A 7 1.72 -5.96 -7.27
CA MET A 7 2.40 -5.05 -8.20
C MET A 7 3.90 -5.01 -7.95
N ILE A 8 4.34 -4.84 -6.69
CA ILE A 8 5.77 -4.80 -6.35
C ILE A 8 6.45 -6.12 -6.68
N ASN A 9 5.82 -7.25 -6.38
CA ASN A 9 6.36 -8.57 -6.73
C ASN A 9 6.44 -8.79 -8.26
N SER A 10 5.62 -8.09 -9.05
CA SER A 10 5.64 -8.15 -10.51
C SER A 10 6.62 -7.14 -11.15
N MET A 11 7.23 -6.27 -10.35
CA MET A 11 8.21 -5.29 -10.82
C MET A 11 9.61 -5.91 -10.89
N GLU A 12 9.84 -6.71 -11.92
CA GLU A 12 11.17 -7.26 -12.21
C GLU A 12 12.06 -6.17 -12.84
N VAL A 13 13.31 -6.09 -12.37
CA VAL A 13 14.33 -5.18 -12.92
C VAL A 13 15.51 -6.01 -13.41
N ARG A 14 15.89 -5.83 -14.68
CA ARG A 14 17.11 -6.41 -15.27
C ARG A 14 18.19 -5.34 -15.34
N GLU A 15 19.36 -5.65 -14.77
CA GLU A 15 20.48 -4.72 -14.70
C GLU A 15 21.22 -4.58 -16.03
N ASP A 16 21.11 -5.60 -16.87
CA ASP A 16 21.77 -5.76 -18.15
C ASP A 16 20.91 -5.36 -19.36
N ASP A 17 19.64 -5.05 -19.14
CA ASP A 17 18.71 -4.66 -20.19
C ASP A 17 17.81 -3.49 -19.75
N GLU A 18 18.22 -2.28 -20.11
CA GLU A 18 17.47 -1.05 -19.80
C GLU A 18 16.17 -0.93 -20.60
N THR A 19 16.02 -1.73 -21.66
CA THR A 19 14.81 -1.72 -22.49
C THR A 19 13.74 -2.70 -22.01
N PHE A 20 14.08 -3.54 -21.04
CA PHE A 20 13.16 -4.52 -20.47
C PHE A 20 11.94 -3.86 -19.83
N LYS A 21 10.77 -4.34 -20.22
CA LYS A 21 9.49 -3.93 -19.65
C LYS A 21 8.83 -5.09 -18.91
N ASN A 22 8.52 -4.86 -17.64
CA ASN A 22 7.74 -5.79 -16.82
C ASN A 22 6.23 -5.56 -16.97
N ALA A 23 5.41 -6.40 -16.34
CA ALA A 23 3.95 -6.32 -16.41
C ALA A 23 3.40 -4.97 -15.92
N VAL A 24 4.05 -4.37 -14.92
CA VAL A 24 3.64 -3.07 -14.36
C VAL A 24 3.95 -1.94 -15.32
N ASP A 25 5.07 -2.02 -16.07
CA ASP A 25 5.37 -1.04 -17.13
C ASP A 25 4.27 -1.01 -18.20
N TYR A 26 3.81 -2.18 -18.66
CA TYR A 26 2.71 -2.25 -19.64
C TYR A 26 1.40 -1.68 -19.09
N MET A 27 1.11 -1.91 -17.81
CA MET A 27 -0.07 -1.34 -17.15
C MET A 27 0.00 0.19 -17.12
N PHE A 28 1.15 0.77 -16.76
CA PHE A 28 1.34 2.23 -16.74
C PHE A 28 1.37 2.83 -18.14
N ASP A 29 1.94 2.16 -19.14
CA ASP A 29 1.84 2.57 -20.54
C ASP A 29 0.38 2.65 -21.01
N GLY A 30 -0.43 1.67 -20.63
CA GLY A 30 -1.88 1.66 -20.91
C GLY A 30 -2.64 2.80 -20.22
N LEU A 31 -2.28 3.12 -18.98
CA LEU A 31 -2.86 4.24 -18.24
C LEU A 31 -2.44 5.59 -18.84
N GLU A 32 -1.18 5.73 -19.24
CA GLU A 32 -0.65 6.94 -19.85
C GLU A 32 -1.35 7.26 -21.19
N ARG A 33 -1.63 6.27 -22.02
CA ARG A 33 -2.37 6.46 -23.29
C ARG A 33 -3.78 7.01 -23.04
N ARG A 34 -4.43 6.60 -21.94
CA ARG A 34 -5.79 7.05 -21.60
C ARG A 34 -5.80 8.37 -20.85
N SER A 35 -4.82 8.60 -19.99
CA SER A 35 -4.72 9.77 -19.13
C SER A 35 -3.27 10.16 -18.88
N PRO A 36 -2.63 10.91 -19.81
CA PRO A 36 -1.20 11.26 -19.74
C PRO A 36 -0.83 12.08 -18.50
N GLN A 37 -1.78 12.83 -17.95
CA GLN A 37 -1.57 13.69 -16.78
C GLN A 37 -1.95 13.02 -15.46
N HIS A 38 -2.29 11.74 -15.48
CA HIS A 38 -2.66 11.01 -14.27
C HIS A 38 -1.53 11.05 -13.25
N PHE A 39 -1.87 11.35 -11.99
CA PHE A 39 -0.87 11.49 -10.91
C PHE A 39 0.05 10.27 -10.80
N ALA A 40 -0.52 9.05 -10.83
CA ALA A 40 0.24 7.81 -10.72
C ALA A 40 1.25 7.65 -11.87
N VAL A 41 0.89 8.00 -13.12
CA VAL A 41 1.81 7.98 -14.28
C VAL A 41 3.00 8.90 -14.04
N ARG A 42 2.74 10.13 -13.55
CA ARG A 42 3.79 11.09 -13.24
C ARG A 42 4.74 10.60 -12.15
N GLN A 43 4.23 9.92 -11.11
CA GLN A 43 5.07 9.34 -10.05
C GLN A 43 5.85 8.13 -10.55
N TYR A 44 5.21 7.26 -11.34
CA TYR A 44 5.88 6.10 -11.92
C TYR A 44 7.04 6.49 -12.84
N LYS A 45 6.87 7.53 -13.64
CA LYS A 45 7.97 8.07 -14.46
C LYS A 45 9.17 8.52 -13.63
N LYS A 46 8.95 9.12 -12.46
CA LYS A 46 10.05 9.49 -11.55
C LYS A 46 10.81 8.26 -11.04
N TYR A 47 10.08 7.20 -10.68
CA TYR A 47 10.70 5.93 -10.32
C TYR A 47 11.55 5.35 -11.47
N LYS A 48 11.06 5.39 -12.70
CA LYS A 48 11.76 4.91 -13.90
C LYS A 48 13.03 5.70 -14.25
N LEU A 49 13.25 6.88 -13.68
CA LEU A 49 14.53 7.60 -13.80
C LEU A 49 15.67 6.93 -13.01
N ALA A 50 15.34 6.05 -12.07
CA ALA A 50 16.35 5.31 -11.34
C ALA A 50 17.02 4.26 -12.24
N SER A 51 18.35 4.19 -12.20
CA SER A 51 19.10 3.14 -12.90
C SER A 51 18.81 1.75 -12.32
N GLY A 52 19.10 0.70 -13.07
CA GLY A 52 18.77 -0.69 -12.72
C GLY A 52 19.13 -1.08 -11.28
N LYS A 53 20.33 -0.79 -10.81
CA LYS A 53 20.76 -1.08 -9.42
C LYS A 53 19.98 -0.28 -8.38
N THR A 54 19.75 1.01 -8.63
CA THR A 54 18.98 1.88 -7.74
C THR A 54 17.51 1.46 -7.70
N ALA A 55 16.90 1.18 -8.85
CA ALA A 55 15.53 0.67 -8.93
C ALA A 55 15.37 -0.64 -8.16
N LYS A 56 16.31 -1.57 -8.30
CA LYS A 56 16.32 -2.83 -7.54
C LYS A 56 16.42 -2.61 -6.03
N SER A 57 17.28 -1.69 -5.57
CA SER A 57 17.40 -1.34 -4.15
C SER A 57 16.12 -0.73 -3.59
N ILE A 58 15.41 0.10 -4.37
CA ILE A 58 14.11 0.65 -4.01
C ILE A 58 13.08 -0.48 -3.82
N LEU A 59 13.01 -1.41 -4.78
CA LEU A 59 12.07 -2.53 -4.71
C LEU A 59 12.36 -3.45 -3.52
N ILE A 60 13.63 -3.76 -3.25
CA ILE A 60 14.03 -4.55 -2.07
C ILE A 60 13.59 -3.85 -0.78
N SER A 61 13.81 -2.55 -0.68
CA SER A 61 13.41 -1.76 0.51
C SER A 61 11.90 -1.71 0.68
N CYS A 62 11.14 -1.57 -0.40
CA CYS A 62 9.67 -1.63 -0.38
C CYS A 62 9.19 -3.04 0.02
N GLY A 63 9.74 -4.08 -0.60
CA GLY A 63 9.41 -5.47 -0.30
C GLY A 63 9.65 -5.83 1.16
N ALA A 64 10.79 -5.44 1.72
CA ALA A 64 11.11 -5.69 3.12
C ALA A 64 10.12 -5.02 4.09
N ARG A 65 9.65 -3.80 3.77
CA ARG A 65 8.67 -3.08 4.60
C ARG A 65 7.25 -3.62 4.45
N LEU A 66 6.93 -4.21 3.31
CA LEU A 66 5.62 -4.78 3.02
C LEU A 66 5.52 -6.27 3.30
N ALA A 67 6.66 -6.93 3.60
CA ALA A 67 6.71 -8.36 3.91
C ALA A 67 5.68 -8.82 4.98
N PRO A 68 5.41 -8.05 6.06
CA PRO A 68 4.37 -8.44 7.01
C PRO A 68 2.97 -8.60 6.39
N PHE A 69 2.67 -7.84 5.32
CA PHE A 69 1.37 -7.92 4.63
C PHE A 69 1.25 -9.10 3.66
N ASP A 70 2.32 -9.86 3.44
CA ASP A 70 2.30 -11.06 2.59
C ASP A 70 1.93 -12.34 3.37
N ILE A 71 1.73 -12.22 4.69
CA ILE A 71 1.24 -13.31 5.54
C ILE A 71 -0.22 -13.63 5.13
N PRO A 72 -0.56 -14.92 4.83
CA PRO A 72 -1.88 -15.28 4.31
C PRO A 72 -3.05 -14.78 5.16
N GLN A 73 -2.95 -14.87 6.48
CA GLN A 73 -3.99 -14.41 7.41
C GLN A 73 -4.19 -12.89 7.32
N LEU A 74 -3.11 -12.12 7.17
CA LEU A 74 -3.20 -10.68 6.98
C LEU A 74 -3.76 -10.31 5.61
N ARG A 75 -3.39 -11.05 4.57
CA ARG A 75 -3.96 -10.85 3.23
C ARG A 75 -5.47 -11.04 3.23
N GLU A 76 -5.97 -12.03 3.96
CA GLU A 76 -7.40 -12.28 4.11
C GLU A 76 -8.09 -11.11 4.82
N ILE A 77 -7.62 -10.72 6.01
CA ILE A 77 -8.18 -9.61 6.80
C ILE A 77 -8.15 -8.28 6.01
N MET A 78 -7.09 -8.05 5.23
CA MET A 78 -6.92 -6.81 4.45
C MET A 78 -7.61 -6.85 3.08
N SER A 79 -8.37 -7.90 2.76
CA SER A 79 -9.03 -8.04 1.46
C SER A 79 -10.35 -7.28 1.35
N TYR A 80 -10.98 -6.97 2.47
CA TYR A 80 -12.24 -6.24 2.59
C TYR A 80 -12.22 -5.33 3.82
N ASP A 81 -13.11 -4.35 3.85
CA ASP A 81 -13.26 -3.42 4.97
C ASP A 81 -14.35 -3.93 5.92
N GLU A 82 -13.94 -4.46 7.05
CA GLU A 82 -14.82 -4.94 8.12
C GLU A 82 -14.96 -3.93 9.25
N LEU A 83 -13.98 -3.06 9.40
CA LEU A 83 -13.94 -2.11 10.50
C LEU A 83 -14.84 -0.89 10.26
N GLU A 84 -15.11 -0.56 8.99
CA GLU A 84 -15.93 0.59 8.60
C GLU A 84 -15.58 1.85 9.42
N LEU A 85 -14.28 2.13 9.53
CA LEU A 85 -13.76 3.21 10.38
C LEU A 85 -14.30 4.58 10.01
N ASP A 86 -14.75 4.75 8.77
CA ASP A 86 -15.39 5.95 8.26
C ASP A 86 -16.78 6.21 8.88
N LYS A 87 -17.40 5.18 9.45
CA LYS A 87 -18.71 5.28 10.13
C LYS A 87 -18.59 5.54 11.64
N LEU A 88 -17.39 5.40 12.19
CA LEU A 88 -17.15 5.70 13.61
C LEU A 88 -17.42 7.19 13.89
N GLY A 89 -18.21 7.45 14.93
CA GLY A 89 -18.60 8.81 15.31
C GLY A 89 -19.99 9.24 14.79
N ASP A 90 -20.57 8.56 13.78
CA ASP A 90 -21.92 8.83 13.33
C ASP A 90 -22.97 8.23 14.29
N GLU A 91 -22.61 7.11 14.92
CA GLU A 91 -23.45 6.39 15.88
C GLU A 91 -22.69 6.15 17.17
N LYS A 92 -23.43 5.88 18.26
CA LYS A 92 -22.82 5.48 19.54
C LYS A 92 -22.22 4.09 19.38
N SER A 93 -20.90 4.03 19.18
CA SER A 93 -20.14 2.81 18.97
C SER A 93 -18.97 2.70 19.95
N ALA A 94 -18.47 1.49 20.15
CA ALA A 94 -17.25 1.21 20.89
C ALA A 94 -16.42 0.17 20.12
N LEU A 95 -15.17 0.50 19.84
CA LEU A 95 -14.23 -0.35 19.16
C LEU A 95 -13.24 -0.92 20.18
N PHE A 96 -13.09 -2.24 20.20
CA PHE A 96 -12.18 -2.95 21.08
C PHE A 96 -11.08 -3.63 20.28
N PHE A 97 -9.82 -3.31 20.59
CA PHE A 97 -8.66 -4.02 20.07
C PHE A 97 -8.15 -5.02 21.10
N LEU A 98 -8.20 -6.31 20.76
CA LEU A 98 -7.56 -7.34 21.57
C LEU A 98 -6.13 -7.55 21.06
N ILE A 99 -5.17 -7.24 21.90
CA ILE A 99 -3.74 -7.28 21.56
C ILE A 99 -3.08 -8.30 22.48
N SER A 100 -2.14 -9.09 21.94
CA SER A 100 -1.35 -10.02 22.73
C SER A 100 -0.36 -9.26 23.62
N ASP A 101 -0.25 -9.66 24.89
CA ASP A 101 0.73 -9.11 25.83
C ASP A 101 2.16 -9.62 25.55
N THR A 102 2.26 -10.79 24.93
CA THR A 102 3.54 -11.50 24.75
C THR A 102 4.07 -11.47 23.31
N ASP A 103 3.20 -11.23 22.32
CA ASP A 103 3.56 -11.18 20.90
C ASP A 103 3.29 -9.81 20.31
N THR A 104 4.38 -9.12 19.97
CA THR A 104 4.33 -7.76 19.41
C THR A 104 4.31 -7.72 17.87
N THR A 105 4.31 -8.88 17.22
CA THR A 105 4.44 -9.01 15.75
C THR A 105 3.41 -8.17 15.00
N TYR A 106 2.19 -8.08 15.51
CA TYR A 106 1.08 -7.39 14.86
C TYR A 106 0.73 -6.02 15.45
N ASN A 107 1.51 -5.50 16.39
CA ASN A 107 1.24 -4.20 17.01
C ASN A 107 1.22 -3.05 16.00
N PHE A 108 1.95 -3.18 14.89
CA PHE A 108 1.95 -2.19 13.81
C PHE A 108 0.57 -2.05 13.14
N LEU A 109 -0.24 -3.13 13.09
CA LEU A 109 -1.61 -3.07 12.53
C LEU A 109 -2.52 -2.23 13.43
N VAL A 110 -2.39 -2.40 14.73
CA VAL A 110 -3.17 -1.62 15.71
C VAL A 110 -2.79 -0.15 15.61
N ALA A 111 -1.49 0.16 15.53
CA ALA A 111 -1.01 1.52 15.34
C ALA A 111 -1.54 2.14 14.02
N LEU A 112 -1.56 1.36 12.95
CA LEU A 112 -2.11 1.78 11.66
C LEU A 112 -3.62 2.06 11.76
N ALA A 113 -4.38 1.16 12.39
CA ALA A 113 -5.83 1.30 12.58
C ALA A 113 -6.14 2.55 13.41
N PHE A 114 -5.43 2.78 14.52
CA PHE A 114 -5.58 4.00 15.32
C PHE A 114 -5.27 5.27 14.51
N SER A 115 -4.18 5.26 13.74
CA SER A 115 -3.81 6.40 12.91
C SER A 115 -4.90 6.73 11.88
N GLN A 116 -5.43 5.72 11.20
CA GLN A 116 -6.52 5.90 10.22
C GLN A 116 -7.80 6.37 10.90
N MET A 117 -8.18 5.75 12.02
CA MET A 117 -9.39 6.10 12.77
C MET A 117 -9.37 7.57 13.20
N PHE A 118 -8.27 8.03 13.81
CA PHE A 118 -8.16 9.42 14.25
C PHE A 118 -8.18 10.40 13.09
N ASN A 119 -7.50 10.09 11.99
CA ASN A 119 -7.54 10.94 10.79
C ASN A 119 -8.96 11.08 10.25
N LEU A 120 -9.68 9.96 10.09
CA LEU A 120 -11.06 9.96 9.59
C LEU A 120 -12.01 10.72 10.53
N LEU A 121 -11.89 10.52 11.85
CA LEU A 121 -12.70 11.23 12.84
C LEU A 121 -12.45 12.74 12.83
N CYS A 122 -11.19 13.17 12.74
CA CYS A 122 -10.84 14.58 12.65
C CYS A 122 -11.35 15.21 11.35
N GLU A 123 -11.13 14.56 10.20
CA GLU A 123 -11.63 15.05 8.91
C GLU A 123 -13.17 15.17 8.92
N ARG A 124 -13.85 14.22 9.56
CA ARG A 124 -15.31 14.25 9.65
C ARG A 124 -15.80 15.35 10.57
N ALA A 125 -15.14 15.57 11.71
CA ALA A 125 -15.46 16.64 12.65
C ALA A 125 -15.26 18.03 12.03
N ASP A 126 -14.23 18.20 11.19
CA ASP A 126 -13.97 19.47 10.50
C ASP A 126 -14.99 19.78 9.39
N ASN A 127 -15.70 18.77 8.89
CA ASN A 127 -16.69 18.90 7.81
C ASN A 127 -18.15 18.88 8.30
N THR A 128 -18.39 18.80 9.61
CA THR A 128 -19.74 18.79 10.22
C THR A 128 -20.04 20.10 10.89
#